data_6d25c4e3fc62379ae982ee058c937c54
#
_entry.id   6d25c4e3fc62379ae982ee058c937c54
#
_cell.length_a   1.000
_cell.length_b   1.000
_cell.length_c   1.000
_cell.angle_alpha   90.00
_cell.angle_beta   90.00
_cell.angle_gamma   90.00
#
_symmetry.space_group_name_H-M   'P 1'
#
loop_
_entity.id
_entity.type
_entity.pdbx_description
1 polymer ?
#
loop_
_entity_poly.entity_id
_entity_poly.type
_entity_poly.pdbx_seq_one_letter_code
_entity_poly.pdbx_strand_id
1 'polypeptide(L)' 'MKTTPGIFEHAYPTIARWVQASGWVEIGADESRSAFVRAWDPGGLVWEGEQHYATIEDALQVLEHGIRAWIAEHGL' A
#
# COMPACT_ATOMS: atom_id res chain seq x y z
N MET A 1 19.91 10.74 -12.94
CA MET A 1 20.76 9.96 -12.04
C MET A 1 20.10 8.65 -11.68
N LYS A 2 20.88 7.60 -11.69
CA LYS A 2 20.36 6.29 -11.38
C LYS A 2 20.36 6.05 -9.86
N THR A 3 19.28 5.54 -9.35
CA THR A 3 19.13 5.31 -7.92
C THR A 3 19.11 3.84 -7.61
N THR A 4 19.88 3.41 -6.62
CA THR A 4 19.82 2.05 -6.12
C THR A 4 18.58 1.90 -5.26
N PRO A 5 17.81 0.81 -5.43
CA PRO A 5 16.65 0.59 -4.56
C PRO A 5 17.06 0.57 -3.11
N GLY A 6 16.29 1.24 -2.28
CA GLY A 6 16.52 1.27 -0.85
C GLY A 6 15.95 0.06 -0.15
N ILE A 7 16.05 0.08 1.18
CA ILE A 7 15.52 -1.02 1.99
C ILE A 7 14.01 -1.14 1.83
N PHE A 8 13.31 -0.02 1.75
CA PHE A 8 11.86 -0.03 1.59
C PHE A 8 11.45 -0.73 0.30
N GLU A 9 12.08 -0.37 -0.83
CA GLU A 9 11.74 -0.98 -2.12
C GLU A 9 12.05 -2.47 -2.14
N HIS A 10 13.05 -2.89 -1.39
CA HIS A 10 13.40 -4.30 -1.27
C HIS A 10 12.35 -5.07 -0.47
N ALA A 11 11.90 -4.50 0.64
CA ALA A 11 10.94 -5.16 1.53
C ALA A 11 9.51 -5.08 0.99
N TYR A 12 9.17 -3.97 0.30
CA TYR A 12 7.81 -3.71 -0.15
C TYR A 12 7.79 -3.28 -1.62
N PRO A 13 8.21 -4.15 -2.53
CA PRO A 13 8.34 -3.78 -3.93
C PRO A 13 7.01 -3.41 -4.59
N THR A 14 5.91 -4.02 -4.17
CA THR A 14 4.61 -3.71 -4.77
C THR A 14 4.13 -2.34 -4.33
N ILE A 15 4.28 -1.99 -3.05
CA ILE A 15 3.92 -0.66 -2.58
C ILE A 15 4.75 0.39 -3.31
N ALA A 16 6.06 0.14 -3.44
CA ALA A 16 6.94 1.10 -4.10
C ALA A 16 6.52 1.34 -5.55
N ARG A 17 6.22 0.28 -6.29
CA ARG A 17 5.76 0.43 -7.66
C ARG A 17 4.42 1.14 -7.74
N TRP A 18 3.53 0.82 -6.81
CA TRP A 18 2.21 1.43 -6.79
C TRP A 18 2.29 2.94 -6.66
N VAL A 19 3.06 3.43 -5.67
CA VAL A 19 3.15 4.86 -5.44
C VAL A 19 3.94 5.60 -6.51
N GLN A 20 4.77 4.90 -7.26
CA GLN A 20 5.55 5.52 -8.33
C GLN A 20 4.79 5.58 -9.65
N ALA A 21 3.87 4.66 -9.89
CA ALA A 21 3.30 4.50 -11.23
C ALA A 21 1.78 4.40 -11.29
N SER A 22 1.11 4.02 -10.21
CA SER A 22 -0.31 3.69 -10.29
C SER A 22 -1.20 4.57 -9.43
N GLY A 23 -0.75 4.92 -8.23
CA GLY A 23 -1.61 5.67 -7.32
C GLY A 23 -0.87 6.10 -6.08
N TRP A 24 -1.55 6.02 -4.94
CA TRP A 24 -0.92 6.40 -3.66
C TRP A 24 -1.48 5.54 -2.55
N VAL A 25 -0.87 5.65 -1.38
CA VAL A 25 -1.34 4.93 -0.19
C VAL A 25 -1.50 5.92 0.96
N GLU A 26 -2.38 5.58 1.88
CA GLU A 26 -2.57 6.35 3.11
C GLU A 26 -2.35 5.44 4.29
N ILE A 27 -1.61 5.92 5.27
CA ILE A 27 -1.28 5.15 6.47
C ILE A 27 -1.52 6.06 7.67
N GLY A 28 -2.28 5.59 8.63
CA GLY A 28 -2.49 6.33 9.85
C GLY A 28 -3.89 6.20 10.41
N ALA A 29 -4.01 6.48 11.71
CA ALA A 29 -5.28 6.45 12.41
C ALA A 29 -5.96 7.80 12.29
N ASP A 30 -7.28 7.76 12.12
CA ASP A 30 -8.10 8.96 12.03
C ASP A 30 -9.49 8.58 12.50
N GLU A 31 -10.10 9.41 13.32
CA GLU A 31 -11.43 9.12 13.87
C GLU A 31 -12.48 8.93 12.79
N SER A 32 -12.32 9.60 11.67
CA SER A 32 -13.31 9.53 10.59
C SER A 32 -13.06 8.36 9.64
N ARG A 33 -12.03 7.55 9.89
CA ARG A 33 -11.64 6.47 8.96
C ARG A 33 -11.75 5.12 9.61
N SER A 34 -12.15 4.14 8.81
CA SER A 34 -12.36 2.78 9.29
C SER A 34 -11.15 1.89 9.11
N ALA A 35 -10.10 2.34 8.41
CA ALA A 35 -8.93 1.53 8.14
C ALA A 35 -7.65 2.31 8.40
N PHE A 36 -6.62 1.62 8.90
CA PHE A 36 -5.33 2.22 9.15
C PHE A 36 -4.51 2.37 7.88
N VAL A 37 -4.68 1.49 6.91
CA VAL A 37 -3.97 1.55 5.62
C VAL A 37 -4.97 1.46 4.48
N ARG A 38 -4.73 2.25 3.45
CA ARG A 38 -5.58 2.28 2.26
C ARG A 38 -4.72 2.53 1.02
N ALA A 39 -5.13 1.92 -0.09
CA ALA A 39 -4.50 2.15 -1.39
C ALA A 39 -5.51 2.76 -2.34
N TRP A 40 -5.08 3.75 -3.08
CA TRP A 40 -5.91 4.51 -4.01
C TRP A 40 -5.28 4.55 -5.39
N ASP A 41 -6.13 4.68 -6.41
CA ASP A 41 -5.67 5.09 -7.73
C ASP A 41 -6.57 6.25 -8.19
N PRO A 42 -6.35 6.79 -9.40
CA PRO A 42 -7.19 7.92 -9.86
C PRO A 42 -8.68 7.59 -9.93
N GLY A 43 -9.05 6.32 -9.98
CA GLY A 43 -10.44 5.90 -9.99
C GLY A 43 -11.07 5.80 -8.63
N GLY A 44 -10.30 5.85 -7.56
CA GLY A 44 -10.82 5.81 -6.19
C GLY A 44 -10.10 4.80 -5.32
N LEU A 45 -10.76 4.39 -4.25
CA LEU A 45 -10.20 3.43 -3.30
C LEU A 45 -10.16 2.05 -3.95
N VAL A 46 -8.99 1.41 -3.93
CA VAL A 46 -8.83 0.07 -4.50
C VAL A 46 -8.69 -1.00 -3.44
N TRP A 47 -8.18 -0.64 -2.26
CA TRP A 47 -8.00 -1.62 -1.19
C TRP A 47 -7.87 -0.91 0.14
N GLU A 48 -8.44 -1.49 1.19
CA GLU A 48 -8.22 -1.01 2.54
C GLU A 48 -8.06 -2.18 3.50
N GLY A 49 -7.28 -1.95 4.56
CA GLY A 49 -6.98 -3.00 5.53
C GLY A 49 -7.79 -2.87 6.80
N GLU A 50 -7.21 -3.35 7.89
CA GLU A 50 -7.87 -3.35 9.19
C GLU A 50 -7.73 -2.00 9.88
N GLN A 51 -8.50 -1.81 10.94
CA GLN A 51 -8.43 -0.59 11.74
C GLN A 51 -7.15 -0.52 12.57
N HIS A 52 -6.64 -1.67 13.01
CA HIS A 52 -5.52 -1.73 13.94
C HIS A 52 -4.53 -2.78 13.52
N TYR A 53 -3.26 -2.49 13.74
CA TYR A 53 -2.16 -3.43 13.57
C TYR A 53 -1.24 -3.29 14.77
N ALA A 54 -0.57 -4.37 15.14
CA ALA A 54 0.35 -4.36 16.27
C ALA A 54 1.54 -3.43 16.01
N THR A 55 2.01 -3.37 14.75
CA THR A 55 3.13 -2.53 14.36
C THR A 55 2.87 -1.93 12.98
N ILE A 56 3.60 -0.86 12.67
CA ILE A 56 3.58 -0.28 11.32
C ILE A 56 4.06 -1.31 10.30
N GLU A 57 5.05 -2.10 10.67
CA GLU A 57 5.56 -3.12 9.77
C GLU A 57 4.49 -4.15 9.40
N ASP A 58 3.69 -4.58 10.37
CA ASP A 58 2.56 -5.47 10.08
C ASP A 58 1.60 -4.84 9.09
N ALA A 59 1.29 -3.56 9.29
CA ALA A 59 0.39 -2.84 8.38
C ALA A 59 0.96 -2.77 6.97
N LEU A 60 2.26 -2.50 6.85
CA LEU A 60 2.91 -2.43 5.53
C LEU A 60 2.91 -3.78 4.83
N GLN A 61 3.12 -4.87 5.57
CA GLN A 61 3.08 -6.20 4.96
C GLN A 61 1.70 -6.54 4.43
N VAL A 62 0.67 -6.20 5.19
CA VAL A 62 -0.70 -6.45 4.74
C VAL A 62 -1.03 -5.59 3.53
N LEU A 63 -0.59 -4.33 3.52
CA LEU A 63 -0.77 -3.44 2.38
C LEU A 63 -0.07 -3.98 1.14
N GLU A 64 1.15 -4.45 1.29
CA GLU A 64 1.92 -5.03 0.19
C GLU A 64 1.17 -6.20 -0.44
N HIS A 65 0.66 -7.11 0.39
CA HIS A 65 -0.08 -8.27 -0.09
C HIS A 65 -1.44 -7.89 -0.68
N GLY A 66 -2.10 -6.90 -0.08
CA GLY A 66 -3.40 -6.46 -0.55
C GLY A 66 -3.33 -5.84 -1.94
N ILE A 67 -2.35 -4.97 -2.16
CA ILE A 67 -2.15 -4.37 -3.48
C ILE A 67 -1.76 -5.44 -4.50
N ARG A 68 -0.89 -6.36 -4.12
CA ARG A 68 -0.47 -7.43 -5.02
C ARG A 68 -1.65 -8.29 -5.46
N ALA A 69 -2.52 -8.64 -4.52
CA ALA A 69 -3.72 -9.42 -4.84
C ALA A 69 -4.66 -8.65 -5.77
N TRP A 70 -4.82 -7.36 -5.52
CA TRP A 70 -5.68 -6.53 -6.37
C TRP A 70 -5.12 -6.44 -7.80
N ILE A 71 -3.80 -6.27 -7.93
CA ILE A 71 -3.15 -6.23 -9.24
C ILE A 71 -3.37 -7.54 -9.98
N ALA A 72 -3.18 -8.67 -9.29
CA ALA A 72 -3.37 -9.98 -9.90
C ALA A 72 -4.80 -10.17 -10.39
N GLU A 73 -5.77 -9.64 -9.64
CA GLU A 73 -7.18 -9.76 -9.99
C GLU A 73 -7.56 -8.87 -11.16
N HIS A 74 -6.93 -7.71 -11.28
CA HIS A 74 -7.31 -6.70 -12.27
C HIS A 74 -6.35 -6.64 -13.47
N GLY A 75 -5.32 -7.46 -13.47
CA GLY A 75 -4.46 -7.61 -14.64
C GLY A 75 -3.52 -6.44 -14.93
N LEU A 76 -3.08 -5.74 -13.91
CA LEU A 76 -2.15 -4.61 -14.12
C LEU A 76 -0.73 -5.06 -14.39
#